data_d90fb91239fc6b67bae1ebe98805c6e2
#
_entry.id   d90fb91239fc6b67bae1ebe98805c6e2
#
_cell.length_a   1.000
_cell.length_b   1.000
_cell.length_c   1.000
_cell.angle_alpha   90.00
_cell.angle_beta   90.00
_cell.angle_gamma   90.00
#
_symmetry.space_group_name_H-M   'P 1'
#
loop_
_entity.id
_entity.type
_entity.pdbx_description
1 polymer ?
#
loop_
_entity_poly.entity_id
_entity_poly.type
_entity_poly.pdbx_seq_one_letter_code
_entity_poly.pdbx_strand_id
1 'polypeptide(L)'
;MFSNVLTDLLPNLTPGILGVTDFWMARWLTPVWFLGIGVIFGLMALAVFLGLCYLLSKVSFLDTLRSTGIAHGVAALGTIVCTFLASRVFAPVFGAGLSSSEYAMDEYVLFMLATGLLFAILWWALLFCSSHRFMLELKSLVSDGVGFYMLCVLGFLSIIGLASSFLVESPREAFASLPYYLNEVFSSNAGAKDQKFTIPGIQEDNEAKFVSIPLRYDVKTIQGIKLQSDKNLLIGDGPSIADFRGAGFQAESGVAFGWNRTMGAEKCPLPLFQGAEVWVQNQEIGEATLSVALTTSPAVPQAATFLLAGVFVALFGLLFFLMQAIAPKAAAIALTTAKSELSQPLPLFLMCLVGIAILLFVFLPFITFGEDIKFLKENGITLILIACTFQAVWSASTSVNEEIEGRTALTLLSKPVHRRSFIIGKMLGIFWIVMFMFLVLGSIELLAVAYKPIYDARESSLEQPDWRQCHFEMMQTIPGLAMAFFQAVVLGAISVALGTRLSFVANFAICFSIYMLGHLTPTIVASAEGGLPLVEFFSQLISAAVPNLSLFSMEAAIDSDIGIPWSVLASVLIYTVMYFLMATLLGLLLFEDRDLA
;
A
#
# COMPACT_ATOMS: atom_id res chain seq x y z
N MET A 1 12.51 -0.17 -27.14
CA MET A 1 11.88 -0.89 -28.25
C MET A 1 10.38 -1.16 -28.02
N PHE A 2 9.94 -1.53 -26.81
CA PHE A 2 8.50 -1.67 -26.48
C PHE A 2 7.74 -0.34 -26.43
N SER A 3 8.38 0.76 -26.04
CA SER A 3 7.78 2.10 -26.01
C SER A 3 7.35 2.61 -27.38
N ASN A 4 8.13 2.32 -28.43
CA ASN A 4 7.85 2.76 -29.79
C ASN A 4 6.74 1.95 -30.49
N VAL A 5 6.58 0.67 -30.14
CA VAL A 5 5.52 -0.18 -30.72
C VAL A 5 4.14 0.19 -30.16
N LEU A 6 4.06 0.53 -28.87
CA LEU A 6 2.80 1.02 -28.25
C LEU A 6 2.48 2.46 -28.68
N THR A 7 3.49 3.30 -28.93
CA THR A 7 3.30 4.66 -29.42
C THR A 7 2.88 4.72 -30.87
N ASP A 8 3.24 3.75 -31.70
CA ASP A 8 2.88 3.70 -33.12
C ASP A 8 1.52 3.05 -33.40
N LEU A 9 1.03 2.19 -32.50
CA LEU A 9 -0.29 1.55 -32.61
C LEU A 9 -1.46 2.41 -32.11
N LEU A 10 -1.22 3.38 -31.22
CA LEU A 10 -2.25 4.19 -30.59
C LEU A 10 -2.54 5.61 -31.20
N PRO A 11 -1.76 6.17 -32.13
CA PRO A 11 -1.98 7.57 -32.56
C PRO A 11 -3.24 7.80 -33.37
N ASN A 12 -3.83 6.76 -33.97
CA ASN A 12 -4.97 6.92 -34.89
C ASN A 12 -6.35 6.59 -34.30
N LEU A 13 -6.42 6.18 -33.02
CA LEU A 13 -7.68 5.73 -32.42
C LEU A 13 -8.32 6.72 -31.43
N THR A 14 -7.62 7.74 -30.98
CA THR A 14 -8.05 8.51 -29.80
C THR A 14 -8.69 9.88 -30.02
N PRO A 15 -8.42 10.70 -31.04
CA PRO A 15 -9.12 12.00 -31.16
C PRO A 15 -10.29 12.04 -32.15
N GLY A 16 -10.52 11.01 -32.96
CA GLY A 16 -11.42 11.08 -34.10
C GLY A 16 -12.76 10.38 -33.96
N ILE A 17 -12.91 9.41 -33.06
CA ILE A 17 -14.11 8.57 -33.00
C ILE A 17 -15.17 9.11 -32.04
N LEU A 18 -14.80 9.86 -31.02
CA LEU A 18 -15.74 10.37 -30.00
C LEU A 18 -15.60 11.86 -29.74
N GLY A 19 -15.46 12.73 -30.63
CA GLY A 19 -15.53 14.21 -30.56
C GLY A 19 -16.09 14.87 -29.29
N VAL A 20 -15.95 14.26 -28.12
CA VAL A 20 -16.50 14.67 -26.82
C VAL A 20 -15.37 14.80 -25.82
N THR A 21 -14.85 16.00 -25.70
CA THR A 21 -13.83 16.39 -24.70
C THR A 21 -14.36 16.38 -23.25
N ASP A 22 -15.60 16.00 -23.01
CA ASP A 22 -16.29 15.99 -21.71
C ASP A 22 -16.94 14.64 -21.36
N PHE A 23 -16.21 13.53 -21.60
CA PHE A 23 -16.78 12.22 -21.33
C PHE A 23 -16.65 11.90 -19.83
N TRP A 24 -17.74 12.04 -19.08
CA TRP A 24 -17.80 11.81 -17.63
C TRP A 24 -17.26 10.43 -17.19
N MET A 25 -17.34 9.42 -18.07
CA MET A 25 -16.77 8.09 -17.80
C MET A 25 -15.26 8.12 -17.66
N ALA A 26 -14.55 8.98 -18.41
CA ALA A 26 -13.10 9.07 -18.32
C ALA A 26 -12.64 9.47 -16.91
N ARG A 27 -13.40 10.32 -16.23
CA ARG A 27 -13.00 10.90 -14.95
C ARG A 27 -12.92 9.85 -13.82
N TRP A 28 -13.89 8.97 -13.69
CA TRP A 28 -13.84 7.92 -12.65
C TRP A 28 -13.16 6.61 -13.10
N LEU A 29 -13.09 6.36 -14.41
CA LEU A 29 -12.37 5.19 -14.93
C LEU A 29 -10.87 5.39 -14.90
N THR A 30 -10.36 6.62 -14.93
CA THR A 30 -8.92 6.88 -14.84
C THR A 30 -8.30 6.34 -13.52
N PRO A 31 -8.83 6.58 -12.31
CA PRO A 31 -8.36 5.94 -11.09
C PRO A 31 -8.37 4.40 -11.14
N VAL A 32 -9.45 3.83 -11.66
CA VAL A 32 -9.59 2.37 -11.80
C VAL A 32 -8.57 1.80 -12.78
N TRP A 33 -8.27 2.53 -13.84
CA TRP A 33 -7.22 2.18 -14.80
C TRP A 33 -5.84 2.12 -14.13
N PHE A 34 -5.50 3.09 -13.27
CA PHE A 34 -4.25 3.05 -12.51
C PHE A 34 -4.12 1.77 -11.69
N LEU A 35 -5.18 1.36 -10.98
CA LEU A 35 -5.18 0.09 -10.24
C LEU A 35 -5.08 -1.12 -11.16
N GLY A 36 -5.89 -1.19 -12.22
CA GLY A 36 -5.92 -2.33 -13.13
C GLY A 36 -4.60 -2.55 -13.87
N ILE A 37 -3.95 -1.50 -14.35
CA ILE A 37 -2.61 -1.59 -14.95
C ILE A 37 -1.55 -1.96 -13.90
N GLY A 38 -1.67 -1.44 -12.67
CA GLY A 38 -0.81 -1.84 -11.56
C GLY A 38 -0.92 -3.34 -11.26
N VAL A 39 -2.13 -3.91 -11.26
CA VAL A 39 -2.35 -5.35 -11.12
C VAL A 39 -1.64 -6.13 -12.24
N ILE A 40 -1.70 -5.66 -13.48
CA ILE A 40 -0.99 -6.28 -14.62
C ILE A 40 0.53 -6.27 -14.39
N PHE A 41 1.08 -5.16 -13.93
CA PHE A 41 2.51 -5.08 -13.60
C PHE A 41 2.90 -6.06 -12.49
N GLY A 42 2.06 -6.20 -11.46
CA GLY A 42 2.28 -7.17 -10.39
C GLY A 42 2.23 -8.62 -10.87
N LEU A 43 1.25 -8.97 -11.70
CA LEU A 43 1.14 -10.31 -12.29
C LEU A 43 2.32 -10.60 -13.23
N MET A 44 2.77 -9.62 -14.02
CA MET A 44 3.95 -9.75 -14.86
C MET A 44 5.22 -9.95 -14.02
N ALA A 45 5.41 -9.16 -12.96
CA ALA A 45 6.55 -9.31 -12.05
C ALA A 45 6.55 -10.70 -11.40
N LEU A 46 5.39 -11.19 -10.97
CA LEU A 46 5.23 -12.52 -10.40
C LEU A 46 5.53 -13.62 -11.44
N ALA A 47 5.07 -13.46 -12.68
CA ALA A 47 5.35 -14.41 -13.77
C ALA A 47 6.86 -14.46 -14.08
N VAL A 48 7.54 -13.30 -14.12
CA VAL A 48 8.98 -13.23 -14.32
C VAL A 48 9.73 -13.91 -13.16
N PHE A 49 9.29 -13.66 -11.92
CA PHE A 49 9.88 -14.30 -10.74
C PHE A 49 9.71 -15.83 -10.77
N LEU A 50 8.52 -16.33 -11.09
CA LEU A 50 8.28 -17.76 -11.24
C LEU A 50 9.08 -18.38 -12.40
N GLY A 51 9.26 -17.66 -13.50
CA GLY A 51 10.14 -18.04 -14.60
C GLY A 51 11.61 -18.17 -14.14
N LEU A 52 12.08 -17.22 -13.33
CA LEU A 52 13.41 -17.31 -12.71
C LEU A 52 13.51 -18.53 -11.78
N CYS A 53 12.52 -18.76 -10.92
CA CYS A 53 12.46 -19.93 -10.05
C CYS A 53 12.46 -21.25 -10.86
N TYR A 54 11.77 -21.28 -12.00
CA TYR A 54 11.79 -22.43 -12.90
C TYR A 54 13.21 -22.69 -13.49
N LEU A 55 13.91 -21.64 -13.90
CA LEU A 55 15.30 -21.78 -14.36
C LEU A 55 16.22 -22.29 -13.26
N LEU A 56 16.09 -21.75 -12.06
CA LEU A 56 16.85 -22.16 -10.88
C LEU A 56 16.51 -23.58 -10.42
N SER A 57 15.31 -24.10 -10.68
CA SER A 57 14.91 -25.46 -10.33
C SER A 57 15.69 -26.53 -11.09
N LYS A 58 16.36 -26.17 -12.20
CA LYS A 58 17.24 -27.05 -12.96
C LYS A 58 18.65 -27.20 -12.39
N VAL A 59 19.01 -26.40 -11.36
CA VAL A 59 20.33 -26.37 -10.74
C VAL A 59 20.34 -27.36 -9.56
N SER A 60 20.97 -28.51 -9.74
CA SER A 60 21.01 -29.60 -8.74
C SER A 60 21.65 -29.20 -7.41
N PHE A 61 22.58 -28.24 -7.41
CA PHE A 61 23.21 -27.71 -6.20
C PHE A 61 22.18 -27.12 -5.22
N LEU A 62 21.16 -26.43 -5.72
CA LEU A 62 20.12 -25.84 -4.87
C LEU A 62 19.27 -26.89 -4.14
N ASP A 63 19.04 -28.04 -4.76
CA ASP A 63 18.31 -29.14 -4.11
C ASP A 63 19.13 -29.75 -2.96
N THR A 64 20.45 -29.87 -3.13
CA THR A 64 21.35 -30.30 -2.07
C THR A 64 21.35 -29.30 -0.91
N LEU A 65 21.37 -28.00 -1.22
CA LEU A 65 21.34 -26.93 -0.21
C LEU A 65 20.05 -26.96 0.63
N ARG A 66 18.91 -27.28 0.00
CA ARG A 66 17.61 -27.41 0.69
C ARG A 66 17.55 -28.66 1.57
N SER A 67 18.05 -29.77 1.06
CA SER A 67 18.01 -31.06 1.81
C SER A 67 18.87 -31.05 3.07
N THR A 68 19.94 -30.25 3.09
CA THR A 68 20.86 -30.10 4.25
C THR A 68 20.36 -29.06 5.27
N GLY A 69 19.26 -28.34 4.99
CA GLY A 69 18.78 -27.25 5.85
C GLY A 69 19.61 -25.96 5.80
N ILE A 70 20.73 -25.95 5.09
CA ILE A 70 21.63 -24.79 4.94
C ILE A 70 20.92 -23.65 4.18
N ALA A 71 19.88 -23.98 3.39
CA ALA A 71 19.09 -22.99 2.65
C ALA A 71 18.52 -21.88 3.56
N HIS A 72 18.07 -22.20 4.77
CA HIS A 72 17.57 -21.19 5.72
C HIS A 72 18.69 -20.24 6.18
N GLY A 73 19.89 -20.76 6.41
CA GLY A 73 21.07 -19.95 6.74
C GLY A 73 21.47 -19.00 5.60
N VAL A 74 21.45 -19.51 4.36
CA VAL A 74 21.76 -18.70 3.16
C VAL A 74 20.70 -17.61 2.96
N ALA A 75 19.41 -17.94 3.14
CA ALA A 75 18.33 -16.95 3.06
C ALA A 75 18.47 -15.85 4.13
N ALA A 76 18.77 -16.25 5.38
CA ALA A 76 18.98 -15.30 6.47
C ALA A 76 20.20 -14.38 6.21
N LEU A 77 21.32 -14.98 5.79
CA LEU A 77 22.53 -14.21 5.45
C LEU A 77 22.26 -13.25 4.27
N GLY A 78 21.62 -13.73 3.20
CA GLY A 78 21.23 -12.91 2.06
C GLY A 78 20.32 -11.74 2.46
N THR A 79 19.35 -11.99 3.33
CA THR A 79 18.48 -10.95 3.90
C THR A 79 19.28 -9.89 4.64
N ILE A 80 20.16 -10.30 5.57
CA ILE A 80 20.99 -9.37 6.35
C ILE A 80 21.88 -8.52 5.43
N VAL A 81 22.55 -9.16 4.47
CA VAL A 81 23.43 -8.46 3.52
C VAL A 81 22.65 -7.47 2.66
N CYS A 82 21.52 -7.89 2.07
CA CYS A 82 20.70 -7.01 1.24
C CYS A 82 20.09 -5.85 2.04
N THR A 83 19.60 -6.10 3.25
CA THR A 83 19.09 -5.05 4.14
C THR A 83 20.19 -4.06 4.52
N PHE A 84 21.41 -4.55 4.84
CA PHE A 84 22.55 -3.70 5.12
C PHE A 84 22.96 -2.85 3.91
N LEU A 85 23.00 -3.44 2.70
CA LEU A 85 23.28 -2.69 1.48
C LEU A 85 22.20 -1.66 1.19
N ALA A 86 20.93 -2.01 1.32
CA ALA A 86 19.83 -1.07 1.17
C ALA A 86 19.92 0.09 2.18
N SER A 87 20.26 -0.19 3.44
CA SER A 87 20.46 0.87 4.43
C SER A 87 21.57 1.83 4.05
N ARG A 88 22.67 1.36 3.43
CA ARG A 88 23.77 2.21 2.97
C ARG A 88 23.36 3.10 1.78
N VAL A 89 22.54 2.57 0.88
CA VAL A 89 22.05 3.32 -0.28
C VAL A 89 21.02 4.37 0.13
N PHE A 90 20.13 4.05 1.07
CA PHE A 90 19.03 4.92 1.46
C PHE A 90 19.31 5.76 2.71
N ALA A 91 20.37 5.48 3.49
CA ALA A 91 20.76 6.29 4.65
C ALA A 91 20.93 7.80 4.35
N PRO A 92 21.49 8.22 3.20
CA PRO A 92 21.59 9.65 2.88
C PRO A 92 20.22 10.33 2.69
N VAL A 93 19.23 9.58 2.19
CA VAL A 93 17.85 10.08 1.98
C VAL A 93 17.18 10.39 3.32
N PHE A 94 17.33 9.49 4.28
CA PHE A 94 16.79 9.66 5.64
C PHE A 94 17.66 10.62 6.47
N GLY A 95 18.97 10.62 6.28
CA GLY A 95 19.89 11.49 7.02
C GLY A 95 19.72 12.98 6.74
N ALA A 96 19.29 13.36 5.54
CA ALA A 96 18.97 14.75 5.20
C ALA A 96 17.66 15.24 5.88
N GLY A 97 16.72 14.31 6.16
CA GLY A 97 15.48 14.59 6.90
C GLY A 97 15.62 14.49 8.43
N LEU A 98 16.60 13.71 8.91
CA LEU A 98 16.81 13.38 10.33
C LEU A 98 17.27 14.55 11.21
N SER A 99 17.74 15.64 10.62
CA SER A 99 18.25 16.79 11.41
C SER A 99 17.16 17.65 12.03
N SER A 100 15.87 17.39 11.80
CA SER A 100 14.78 18.31 12.16
C SER A 100 13.57 17.70 12.88
N SER A 101 13.48 16.38 13.12
CA SER A 101 12.32 15.80 13.83
C SER A 101 12.68 14.69 14.81
N GLU A 102 12.02 14.72 15.97
CA GLU A 102 12.07 13.70 17.03
C GLU A 102 11.60 12.30 16.53
N TYR A 103 10.80 12.26 15.46
CA TYR A 103 10.23 11.04 14.85
C TYR A 103 11.13 10.37 13.81
N ALA A 104 12.23 10.96 13.44
CA ALA A 104 13.08 10.49 12.35
C ALA A 104 13.80 9.15 12.64
N MET A 105 14.07 8.84 13.91
CA MET A 105 14.65 7.56 14.32
C MET A 105 13.64 6.43 14.15
N ASP A 106 12.38 6.66 14.48
CA ASP A 106 11.31 5.67 14.38
C ASP A 106 11.00 5.34 12.91
N GLU A 107 10.99 6.34 12.04
CA GLU A 107 10.81 6.15 10.59
C GLU A 107 11.96 5.34 9.97
N TYR A 108 13.20 5.58 10.39
CA TYR A 108 14.35 4.82 9.92
C TYR A 108 14.29 3.35 10.38
N VAL A 109 13.95 3.10 11.64
CA VAL A 109 13.78 1.74 12.16
C VAL A 109 12.68 1.00 11.42
N LEU A 110 11.55 1.66 11.18
CA LEU A 110 10.43 1.11 10.42
C LEU A 110 10.83 0.78 8.97
N PHE A 111 11.58 1.66 8.32
CA PHE A 111 12.13 1.41 6.99
C PHE A 111 13.05 0.19 6.97
N MET A 112 13.94 0.06 7.96
CA MET A 112 14.84 -1.08 8.09
C MET A 112 14.09 -2.40 8.31
N LEU A 113 13.03 -2.38 9.11
CA LEU A 113 12.18 -3.54 9.34
C LEU A 113 11.41 -3.92 8.06
N ALA A 114 10.82 -2.96 7.37
CA ALA A 114 10.08 -3.20 6.13
C ALA A 114 10.96 -3.75 5.01
N THR A 115 12.14 -3.15 4.80
CA THR A 115 13.12 -3.63 3.80
C THR A 115 13.68 -5.00 4.17
N GLY A 116 13.96 -5.25 5.46
CA GLY A 116 14.39 -6.56 5.96
C GLY A 116 13.34 -7.64 5.72
N LEU A 117 12.07 -7.34 5.99
CA LEU A 117 10.96 -8.26 5.72
C LEU A 117 10.80 -8.54 4.22
N LEU A 118 10.88 -7.52 3.39
CA LEU A 118 10.81 -7.67 1.93
C LEU A 118 11.93 -8.59 1.41
N PHE A 119 13.17 -8.34 1.80
CA PHE A 119 14.30 -9.19 1.39
C PHE A 119 14.21 -10.60 1.98
N ALA A 120 13.68 -10.76 3.19
CA ALA A 120 13.40 -12.08 3.74
C ALA A 120 12.42 -12.84 2.84
N ILE A 121 11.27 -12.25 2.52
CA ILE A 121 10.27 -12.86 1.65
C ILE A 121 10.91 -13.24 0.30
N LEU A 122 11.66 -12.34 -0.32
CA LEU A 122 12.30 -12.57 -1.61
C LEU A 122 13.33 -13.72 -1.56
N TRP A 123 14.23 -13.75 -0.55
CA TRP A 123 15.23 -14.80 -0.42
C TRP A 123 14.63 -16.17 -0.12
N TRP A 124 13.68 -16.24 0.82
CA TRP A 124 12.97 -17.50 1.10
C TRP A 124 12.16 -17.95 -0.09
N ALA A 125 11.45 -17.04 -0.77
CA ALA A 125 10.71 -17.38 -1.98
C ALA A 125 11.64 -17.88 -3.09
N LEU A 126 12.75 -17.19 -3.37
CA LEU A 126 13.71 -17.60 -4.38
C LEU A 126 14.27 -19.00 -4.13
N LEU A 127 14.64 -19.30 -2.89
CA LEU A 127 15.22 -20.59 -2.53
C LEU A 127 14.18 -21.71 -2.49
N PHE A 128 13.02 -21.50 -1.90
CA PHE A 128 12.04 -22.57 -1.68
C PHE A 128 11.08 -22.77 -2.84
N CYS A 129 10.61 -21.68 -3.49
CA CYS A 129 9.76 -21.81 -4.70
C CYS A 129 10.54 -22.33 -5.92
N SER A 130 11.87 -22.27 -5.93
CA SER A 130 12.67 -22.88 -6.99
C SER A 130 12.90 -24.41 -6.79
N SER A 131 12.14 -25.09 -5.92
CA SER A 131 12.22 -26.54 -5.81
C SER A 131 11.47 -27.22 -6.96
N HIS A 132 12.03 -28.35 -7.44
CA HIS A 132 11.42 -29.12 -8.52
C HIS A 132 9.99 -29.60 -8.14
N ARG A 133 9.78 -30.00 -6.88
CA ARG A 133 8.47 -30.42 -6.36
C ARG A 133 7.44 -29.30 -6.44
N PHE A 134 7.81 -28.10 -5.97
CA PHE A 134 6.93 -26.92 -6.02
C PHE A 134 6.54 -26.58 -7.47
N MET A 135 7.49 -26.65 -8.41
CA MET A 135 7.22 -26.37 -9.82
C MET A 135 6.24 -27.37 -10.46
N LEU A 136 6.25 -28.64 -10.04
CA LEU A 136 5.27 -29.63 -10.50
C LEU A 136 3.87 -29.34 -9.92
N GLU A 137 3.78 -28.87 -8.68
CA GLU A 137 2.53 -28.55 -8.01
C GLU A 137 1.96 -27.18 -8.43
N LEU A 138 2.80 -26.29 -8.99
CA LEU A 138 2.41 -24.92 -9.35
C LEU A 138 1.17 -24.88 -10.25
N LYS A 139 1.06 -25.81 -11.22
CA LYS A 139 -0.09 -25.87 -12.11
C LYS A 139 -1.39 -26.13 -11.35
N SER A 140 -1.39 -27.04 -10.38
CA SER A 140 -2.57 -27.35 -9.57
C SER A 140 -2.93 -26.20 -8.62
N LEU A 141 -1.92 -25.50 -8.09
CA LEU A 141 -2.13 -24.34 -7.21
C LEU A 141 -2.83 -23.17 -7.92
N VAL A 142 -2.53 -22.99 -9.21
CA VAL A 142 -3.09 -21.92 -10.03
C VAL A 142 -4.43 -22.30 -10.67
N SER A 143 -4.66 -23.60 -10.96
CA SER A 143 -5.86 -24.07 -11.65
C SER A 143 -7.03 -24.43 -10.73
N ASP A 144 -6.77 -24.61 -9.43
CA ASP A 144 -7.77 -25.09 -8.47
C ASP A 144 -7.85 -24.26 -7.19
N GLY A 145 -9.07 -24.17 -6.63
CA GLY A 145 -9.32 -23.61 -5.30
C GLY A 145 -9.16 -22.10 -5.22
N VAL A 146 -8.72 -21.61 -4.05
CA VAL A 146 -8.63 -20.17 -3.74
C VAL A 146 -7.69 -19.43 -4.67
N GLY A 147 -6.55 -20.03 -5.03
CA GLY A 147 -5.60 -19.42 -5.96
C GLY A 147 -6.22 -19.10 -7.32
N PHE A 148 -7.04 -20.01 -7.85
CA PHE A 148 -7.79 -19.79 -9.09
C PHE A 148 -8.80 -18.63 -8.94
N TYR A 149 -9.60 -18.61 -7.87
CA TYR A 149 -10.58 -17.55 -7.66
C TYR A 149 -9.92 -16.17 -7.49
N MET A 150 -8.80 -16.09 -6.76
CA MET A 150 -8.03 -14.85 -6.64
C MET A 150 -7.48 -14.39 -7.98
N LEU A 151 -6.96 -15.29 -8.80
CA LEU A 151 -6.51 -14.97 -10.16
C LEU A 151 -7.66 -14.51 -11.05
N CYS A 152 -8.88 -15.08 -10.90
CA CYS A 152 -10.04 -14.60 -11.63
C CYS A 152 -10.39 -13.15 -11.27
N VAL A 153 -10.34 -12.76 -9.97
CA VAL A 153 -10.58 -11.38 -9.54
C VAL A 153 -9.50 -10.45 -10.08
N LEU A 154 -8.23 -10.80 -9.91
CA LEU A 154 -7.11 -10.00 -10.44
C LEU A 154 -7.16 -9.92 -11.98
N GLY A 155 -7.54 -11.00 -12.65
CA GLY A 155 -7.76 -11.03 -14.09
C GLY A 155 -8.91 -10.11 -14.52
N PHE A 156 -10.02 -10.12 -13.78
CA PHE A 156 -11.15 -9.22 -14.03
C PHE A 156 -10.75 -7.75 -13.86
N LEU A 157 -10.03 -7.40 -12.79
CA LEU A 157 -9.48 -6.05 -12.59
C LEU A 157 -8.51 -5.65 -13.71
N SER A 158 -7.68 -6.58 -14.18
CA SER A 158 -6.78 -6.37 -15.31
C SER A 158 -7.55 -6.10 -16.61
N ILE A 159 -8.64 -6.84 -16.87
CA ILE A 159 -9.50 -6.63 -18.05
C ILE A 159 -10.17 -5.26 -17.99
N ILE A 160 -10.71 -4.86 -16.82
CA ILE A 160 -11.27 -3.51 -16.64
C ILE A 160 -10.18 -2.46 -16.88
N GLY A 161 -8.98 -2.63 -16.33
CA GLY A 161 -7.85 -1.74 -16.56
C GLY A 161 -7.48 -1.61 -18.04
N LEU A 162 -7.41 -2.71 -18.78
CA LEU A 162 -7.15 -2.68 -20.23
C LEU A 162 -8.29 -2.04 -21.01
N ALA A 163 -9.53 -2.37 -20.69
CA ALA A 163 -10.70 -1.81 -21.37
C ALA A 163 -10.83 -0.30 -21.15
N SER A 164 -10.56 0.18 -19.91
CA SER A 164 -10.59 1.60 -19.59
C SER A 164 -9.48 2.41 -20.27
N SER A 165 -8.38 1.78 -20.73
CA SER A 165 -7.27 2.47 -21.41
C SER A 165 -7.68 3.28 -22.64
N PHE A 166 -8.81 2.95 -23.27
CA PHE A 166 -9.37 3.69 -24.42
C PHE A 166 -10.11 4.96 -24.02
N LEU A 167 -10.49 5.10 -22.73
CA LEU A 167 -11.32 6.19 -22.23
C LEU A 167 -10.56 7.13 -21.29
N VAL A 168 -9.33 6.79 -20.92
CA VAL A 168 -8.53 7.51 -19.91
C VAL A 168 -7.96 8.81 -20.49
N GLU A 169 -7.91 9.85 -19.66
CA GLU A 169 -7.23 11.09 -19.96
C GLU A 169 -5.71 10.94 -19.84
N SER A 170 -4.97 11.41 -20.86
CA SER A 170 -3.49 11.48 -20.90
C SER A 170 -2.69 10.20 -20.48
N PRO A 171 -3.01 9.00 -21.01
CA PRO A 171 -2.31 7.78 -20.63
C PRO A 171 -0.80 7.83 -20.92
N ARG A 172 -0.39 8.58 -21.95
CA ARG A 172 1.04 8.75 -22.32
C ARG A 172 1.82 9.50 -21.25
N GLU A 173 1.25 10.53 -20.65
CA GLU A 173 1.91 11.31 -19.60
C GLU A 173 2.04 10.50 -18.31
N ALA A 174 1.05 9.65 -18.00
CA ALA A 174 1.12 8.74 -16.87
C ALA A 174 2.25 7.71 -17.03
N PHE A 175 2.39 7.08 -18.21
CA PHE A 175 3.51 6.16 -18.47
C PHE A 175 4.86 6.88 -18.55
N ALA A 176 4.91 8.10 -19.09
CA ALA A 176 6.13 8.91 -19.14
C ALA A 176 6.61 9.33 -17.73
N SER A 177 5.72 9.32 -16.74
CA SER A 177 6.06 9.61 -15.34
C SER A 177 6.68 8.42 -14.60
N LEU A 178 6.56 7.17 -15.09
CA LEU A 178 7.12 5.98 -14.45
C LEU A 178 8.65 6.00 -14.28
N PRO A 179 9.44 6.39 -15.29
CA PRO A 179 10.89 6.44 -15.14
C PRO A 179 11.36 7.40 -14.03
N TYR A 180 10.58 8.45 -13.74
CA TYR A 180 10.86 9.35 -12.63
C TYR A 180 10.90 8.60 -11.30
N TYR A 181 9.87 7.81 -10.99
CA TYR A 181 9.80 7.03 -9.75
C TYR A 181 10.87 5.95 -9.67
N LEU A 182 11.16 5.27 -10.77
CA LEU A 182 12.23 4.27 -10.81
C LEU A 182 13.60 4.94 -10.57
N ASN A 183 13.86 6.08 -11.18
CA ASN A 183 15.09 6.82 -10.96
C ASN A 183 15.18 7.40 -9.54
N GLU A 184 14.07 7.82 -8.95
CA GLU A 184 14.00 8.31 -7.57
C GLU A 184 14.37 7.21 -6.57
N VAL A 185 13.86 5.99 -6.76
CA VAL A 185 14.21 4.82 -5.94
C VAL A 185 15.70 4.47 -6.02
N PHE A 186 16.32 4.63 -7.20
CA PHE A 186 17.73 4.27 -7.42
C PHE A 186 18.71 5.45 -7.27
N SER A 187 18.24 6.71 -7.24
CA SER A 187 19.08 7.88 -7.02
C SER A 187 18.99 8.35 -5.56
N SER A 188 20.14 8.50 -4.92
CA SER A 188 20.24 9.01 -3.54
C SER A 188 19.78 10.47 -3.36
N ASN A 189 19.24 11.10 -4.41
CA ASN A 189 18.79 12.49 -4.43
C ASN A 189 17.26 12.57 -4.63
N ALA A 190 16.50 11.80 -3.84
CA ALA A 190 15.05 11.85 -3.88
C ALA A 190 14.52 13.25 -3.53
N GLY A 191 13.83 13.86 -4.48
CA GLY A 191 12.91 14.99 -4.28
C GLY A 191 13.49 16.39 -4.08
N ALA A 192 14.63 16.57 -3.49
CA ALA A 192 15.25 17.89 -3.29
C ALA A 192 16.72 17.90 -3.76
N LYS A 193 16.99 18.55 -4.89
CA LYS A 193 18.35 18.77 -5.35
C LYS A 193 18.88 20.05 -4.72
N ASP A 194 19.55 19.94 -3.58
CA ASP A 194 20.29 21.06 -3.01
C ASP A 194 21.60 21.26 -3.78
N GLN A 195 21.67 22.36 -4.49
CA GLN A 195 22.87 22.77 -5.20
C GLN A 195 23.40 24.07 -4.60
N LYS A 196 24.69 24.10 -4.27
CA LYS A 196 25.37 25.30 -3.78
C LYS A 196 26.28 25.86 -4.85
N PHE A 197 26.13 27.14 -5.11
CA PHE A 197 26.91 27.85 -6.10
C PHE A 197 27.66 29.00 -5.41
N THR A 198 28.95 29.15 -5.76
CA THR A 198 29.76 30.29 -5.32
C THR A 198 29.79 31.32 -6.43
N ILE A 199 29.35 32.53 -6.11
CA ILE A 199 29.23 33.63 -7.07
C ILE A 199 30.27 34.68 -6.71
N PRO A 200 31.17 35.06 -7.65
CA PRO A 200 32.16 36.07 -7.39
C PRO A 200 31.53 37.42 -7.06
N GLY A 201 32.15 38.14 -6.16
CA GLY A 201 31.71 39.48 -5.74
C GLY A 201 32.25 40.57 -6.65
N ILE A 202 31.83 41.82 -6.35
CA ILE A 202 32.38 43.02 -7.01
C ILE A 202 33.83 43.15 -6.63
N GLN A 203 34.72 43.21 -7.62
CA GLN A 203 36.12 43.62 -7.44
C GLN A 203 36.21 45.16 -7.52
N GLU A 204 37.09 45.77 -6.75
CA GLU A 204 37.20 47.25 -6.52
C GLU A 204 37.25 48.10 -7.80
N ASP A 205 37.54 47.51 -8.95
CA ASP A 205 37.66 48.22 -10.26
C ASP A 205 36.69 47.76 -11.37
N ASN A 206 35.72 46.85 -11.09
CA ASN A 206 34.82 46.34 -12.10
C ASN A 206 33.34 46.40 -11.68
N GLU A 207 32.49 46.77 -12.65
CA GLU A 207 31.01 46.65 -12.47
C GLU A 207 30.61 45.19 -12.18
N ALA A 208 29.55 45.03 -11.36
CA ALA A 208 29.00 43.74 -11.01
C ALA A 208 28.57 42.97 -12.27
N LYS A 209 29.20 41.84 -12.55
CA LYS A 209 28.92 41.03 -13.75
C LYS A 209 27.94 39.92 -13.41
N PHE A 210 27.04 39.65 -14.35
CA PHE A 210 26.19 38.47 -14.29
C PHE A 210 27.00 37.21 -14.61
N VAL A 211 26.85 36.18 -13.81
CA VAL A 211 27.48 34.87 -13.98
C VAL A 211 26.40 33.83 -14.25
N SER A 212 26.57 33.07 -15.31
CA SER A 212 25.63 31.96 -15.60
C SER A 212 25.88 30.79 -14.66
N ILE A 213 24.80 30.30 -14.05
CA ILE A 213 24.83 29.11 -13.19
C ILE A 213 24.38 27.90 -14.01
N PRO A 214 25.12 26.76 -14.00
CA PRO A 214 24.75 25.55 -14.71
C PRO A 214 23.65 24.79 -13.99
N LEU A 215 22.53 25.44 -13.70
CA LEU A 215 21.37 24.85 -13.05
C LEU A 215 20.52 24.11 -14.10
N ARG A 216 20.53 22.78 -14.05
CA ARG A 216 19.72 21.95 -14.94
C ARG A 216 18.41 21.57 -14.25
N TYR A 217 17.29 22.00 -14.79
CA TYR A 217 15.96 21.65 -14.34
C TYR A 217 14.97 21.55 -15.50
N ASP A 218 13.96 20.71 -15.33
CA ASP A 218 12.83 20.62 -16.26
C ASP A 218 11.65 21.41 -15.68
N VAL A 219 11.23 22.45 -16.39
CA VAL A 219 10.14 23.35 -16.01
C VAL A 219 8.84 22.60 -15.75
N LYS A 220 8.61 21.47 -16.42
CA LYS A 220 7.39 20.67 -16.25
C LYS A 220 7.35 19.93 -14.90
N THR A 221 8.52 19.60 -14.35
CA THR A 221 8.63 18.76 -13.14
C THR A 221 8.81 19.58 -11.85
N ILE A 222 9.13 20.87 -11.92
CA ILE A 222 9.30 21.71 -10.74
C ILE A 222 7.98 21.98 -10.04
N GLN A 223 7.93 21.69 -8.74
CA GLN A 223 6.81 22.01 -7.84
C GLN A 223 7.15 23.09 -6.81
N GLY A 224 8.40 23.14 -6.38
CA GLY A 224 8.85 24.12 -5.42
C GLY A 224 10.32 24.48 -5.60
N ILE A 225 10.66 25.68 -5.16
CA ILE A 225 12.01 26.23 -5.19
C ILE A 225 12.26 26.87 -3.84
N LYS A 226 13.32 26.48 -3.16
CA LYS A 226 13.83 27.19 -1.99
C LYS A 226 15.17 27.81 -2.34
N LEU A 227 15.29 29.12 -2.19
CA LEU A 227 16.51 29.88 -2.41
C LEU A 227 16.97 30.45 -1.09
N GLN A 228 18.26 30.34 -0.81
CA GLN A 228 18.89 31.01 0.34
C GLN A 228 20.28 31.52 -0.08
N SER A 229 20.54 32.77 0.20
CA SER A 229 21.83 33.39 -0.06
C SER A 229 22.38 34.05 1.22
N ASP A 230 23.70 34.06 1.33
CA ASP A 230 24.41 34.79 2.39
C ASP A 230 24.57 36.28 2.07
N LYS A 231 24.36 36.69 0.81
CA LYS A 231 24.44 38.07 0.34
C LYS A 231 23.29 38.44 -0.58
N ASN A 232 23.14 39.74 -0.87
CA ASN A 232 22.13 40.23 -1.79
C ASN A 232 22.50 39.86 -3.23
N LEU A 233 21.64 39.08 -3.88
CA LEU A 233 21.82 38.61 -5.25
C LEU A 233 20.65 39.02 -6.12
N LEU A 234 20.94 39.38 -7.38
CA LEU A 234 19.95 39.58 -8.43
C LEU A 234 19.98 38.38 -9.36
N ILE A 235 18.86 37.69 -9.52
CA ILE A 235 18.69 36.52 -10.36
C ILE A 235 17.83 36.89 -11.57
N GLY A 236 18.30 36.51 -12.77
CA GLY A 236 17.59 36.78 -14.01
C GLY A 236 17.83 35.72 -15.07
N ASP A 237 17.30 35.96 -16.26
CA ASP A 237 17.30 35.05 -17.40
C ASP A 237 18.21 35.52 -18.55
N GLY A 238 19.02 36.56 -18.31
CA GLY A 238 19.94 37.13 -19.31
C GLY A 238 21.23 37.71 -18.72
N PRO A 239 22.24 37.97 -19.58
CA PRO A 239 23.55 38.48 -19.14
C PRO A 239 23.52 39.97 -18.73
N SER A 240 22.43 40.69 -18.99
CA SER A 240 22.21 42.07 -18.53
C SER A 240 20.72 42.28 -18.16
N ILE A 241 20.48 43.31 -17.34
CA ILE A 241 19.10 43.66 -16.93
C ILE A 241 18.20 43.98 -18.13
N ALA A 242 18.80 44.52 -19.21
CA ALA A 242 18.09 44.87 -20.43
C ALA A 242 17.65 43.64 -21.25
N ASP A 243 18.30 42.49 -21.04
CA ASP A 243 18.00 41.22 -21.73
C ASP A 243 17.00 40.35 -20.99
N PHE A 244 16.56 40.76 -19.80
CA PHE A 244 15.57 40.00 -19.02
C PHE A 244 14.21 40.00 -19.71
N ARG A 245 13.63 38.81 -19.88
CA ARG A 245 12.27 38.61 -20.38
C ARG A 245 11.20 38.84 -19.31
N GLY A 246 11.58 38.66 -18.03
CA GLY A 246 10.74 38.88 -16.85
C GLY A 246 11.35 39.83 -15.86
N ALA A 247 10.64 40.13 -14.78
CA ALA A 247 11.20 40.89 -13.66
C ALA A 247 12.28 40.04 -12.98
N GLY A 248 13.50 40.60 -12.83
CA GLY A 248 14.56 39.93 -12.06
C GLY A 248 14.14 39.72 -10.61
N PHE A 249 14.57 38.60 -10.03
CA PHE A 249 14.31 38.27 -8.63
C PHE A 249 15.47 38.73 -7.75
N GLN A 250 15.17 39.51 -6.70
CA GLN A 250 16.17 39.93 -5.73
C GLN A 250 16.13 39.01 -4.50
N ALA A 251 17.20 38.25 -4.29
CA ALA A 251 17.38 37.43 -3.09
C ALA A 251 18.07 38.28 -2.02
N GLU A 252 17.43 38.41 -0.86
CA GLU A 252 17.96 39.16 0.29
C GLU A 252 18.91 38.29 1.11
N SER A 253 19.96 38.93 1.66
CA SER A 253 20.96 38.28 2.50
C SER A 253 20.33 37.59 3.72
N GLY A 254 20.60 36.29 3.92
CA GLY A 254 20.15 35.53 5.07
C GLY A 254 18.66 35.14 5.05
N VAL A 255 17.87 35.61 4.08
CA VAL A 255 16.44 35.31 3.99
C VAL A 255 16.23 34.10 3.07
N ALA A 256 15.57 33.06 3.59
CA ALA A 256 15.16 31.91 2.77
C ALA A 256 13.85 32.23 2.06
N PHE A 257 13.89 32.25 0.72
CA PHE A 257 12.68 32.43 -0.09
C PHE A 257 12.17 31.06 -0.57
N GLY A 258 10.89 30.80 -0.35
CA GLY A 258 10.20 29.59 -0.80
C GLY A 258 9.14 29.92 -1.85
N TRP A 259 9.21 29.30 -3.03
CA TRP A 259 8.18 29.36 -4.05
C TRP A 259 7.57 27.99 -4.26
N ASN A 260 6.25 27.93 -4.40
CA ASN A 260 5.50 26.76 -4.81
C ASN A 260 4.68 27.07 -6.07
N ARG A 261 4.44 26.07 -6.89
CA ARG A 261 3.70 26.22 -8.17
C ARG A 261 2.31 26.84 -8.00
N THR A 262 1.69 26.67 -6.84
CA THR A 262 0.41 27.28 -6.45
C THR A 262 0.46 28.82 -6.34
N MET A 263 1.65 29.40 -6.16
CA MET A 263 1.85 30.86 -6.06
C MET A 263 1.83 31.57 -7.42
N GLY A 264 1.75 30.82 -8.53
CA GLY A 264 1.77 31.34 -9.87
C GLY A 264 3.18 31.54 -10.46
N ALA A 265 3.28 31.55 -11.78
CA ALA A 265 4.54 31.67 -12.51
C ALA A 265 5.19 33.05 -12.33
N GLU A 266 4.42 34.09 -12.11
CA GLU A 266 4.90 35.47 -11.96
C GLU A 266 5.79 35.69 -10.72
N LYS A 267 5.57 34.88 -9.66
CA LYS A 267 6.34 34.96 -8.41
C LYS A 267 7.52 33.99 -8.38
N CYS A 268 7.78 33.27 -9.49
CA CYS A 268 8.85 32.31 -9.55
C CYS A 268 10.23 33.02 -9.61
N PRO A 269 11.16 32.67 -8.71
CA PRO A 269 12.49 33.27 -8.71
C PRO A 269 13.40 32.78 -9.84
N LEU A 270 13.02 31.71 -10.52
CA LEU A 270 13.76 31.14 -11.65
C LEU A 270 12.93 31.22 -12.93
N PRO A 271 13.57 31.41 -14.10
CA PRO A 271 12.86 31.46 -15.38
C PRO A 271 12.16 30.12 -15.68
N LEU A 272 10.83 30.16 -15.95
CA LEU A 272 9.99 29.00 -16.23
C LEU A 272 9.82 28.70 -17.73
N PHE A 273 10.87 28.81 -18.54
CA PHE A 273 10.83 28.40 -19.95
C PHE A 273 11.95 27.42 -20.27
N GLN A 274 11.71 26.54 -21.24
CA GLN A 274 12.66 25.51 -21.62
C GLN A 274 13.95 26.11 -22.18
N GLY A 275 15.09 25.63 -21.66
CA GLY A 275 16.40 26.09 -22.10
C GLY A 275 16.83 27.43 -21.51
N ALA A 276 16.14 27.93 -20.49
CA ALA A 276 16.56 29.12 -19.78
C ALA A 276 17.91 28.89 -19.07
N GLU A 277 18.83 29.84 -19.26
CA GLU A 277 20.02 29.94 -18.44
C GLU A 277 19.72 30.86 -17.26
N VAL A 278 20.17 30.47 -16.08
CA VAL A 278 20.01 31.27 -14.86
C VAL A 278 21.24 32.11 -14.69
N TRP A 279 21.06 33.42 -14.70
CA TRP A 279 22.12 34.41 -14.52
C TRP A 279 21.98 35.06 -13.15
N VAL A 280 23.08 35.14 -12.41
CA VAL A 280 23.10 35.71 -11.07
C VAL A 280 24.20 36.77 -10.99
N GLN A 281 23.81 37.89 -10.39
CA GLN A 281 24.71 38.99 -10.11
C GLN A 281 24.83 39.19 -8.61
N ASN A 282 26.06 39.21 -8.10
CA ASN A 282 26.32 39.56 -6.72
C ASN A 282 26.39 41.10 -6.59
N GLN A 283 25.62 41.65 -5.71
CA GLN A 283 25.52 43.11 -5.48
C GLN A 283 26.48 43.60 -4.35
N GLU A 284 27.22 42.68 -3.73
CA GLU A 284 28.09 42.98 -2.59
C GLU A 284 29.56 42.59 -2.86
N ILE A 285 30.46 43.13 -2.05
CA ILE A 285 31.90 42.84 -2.13
C ILE A 285 32.20 41.47 -1.54
N GLY A 286 33.04 40.68 -2.25
CA GLY A 286 33.42 39.32 -1.86
C GLY A 286 32.46 38.24 -2.37
N GLU A 287 32.89 37.00 -2.28
CA GLU A 287 32.13 35.84 -2.78
C GLU A 287 30.79 35.64 -2.04
N ALA A 288 29.77 35.27 -2.77
CA ALA A 288 28.46 34.92 -2.24
C ALA A 288 28.16 33.44 -2.46
N THR A 289 27.49 32.81 -1.51
CA THR A 289 27.00 31.43 -1.63
C THR A 289 25.49 31.43 -1.84
N LEU A 290 25.05 30.87 -2.97
CA LEU A 290 23.64 30.64 -3.28
C LEU A 290 23.32 29.17 -3.13
N SER A 291 22.43 28.82 -2.22
CA SER A 291 21.84 27.48 -2.10
C SER A 291 20.47 27.45 -2.77
N VAL A 292 20.32 26.51 -3.72
CA VAL A 292 19.07 26.29 -4.47
C VAL A 292 18.59 24.88 -4.21
N ALA A 293 17.47 24.76 -3.52
CA ALA A 293 16.79 23.47 -3.34
C ALA A 293 15.58 23.41 -4.28
N LEU A 294 15.59 22.47 -5.22
CA LEU A 294 14.53 22.24 -6.18
C LEU A 294 13.70 21.04 -5.75
N THR A 295 12.42 21.25 -5.48
CA THR A 295 11.48 20.15 -5.28
C THR A 295 10.83 19.82 -6.63
N THR A 296 11.06 18.61 -7.12
CA THR A 296 10.52 18.14 -8.40
C THR A 296 9.45 17.08 -8.18
N SER A 297 8.44 17.05 -9.05
CA SER A 297 7.40 16.03 -9.10
C SER A 297 7.14 15.67 -10.57
N PRO A 298 6.76 14.44 -10.89
CA PRO A 298 6.40 14.07 -12.25
C PRO A 298 5.12 14.78 -12.71
N ALA A 299 4.88 14.79 -14.02
CA ALA A 299 3.67 15.40 -14.61
C ALA A 299 2.38 14.79 -14.06
N VAL A 300 2.40 13.49 -13.79
CA VAL A 300 1.27 12.73 -13.20
C VAL A 300 1.77 12.03 -11.93
N PRO A 301 1.66 12.66 -10.75
CA PRO A 301 2.08 12.04 -9.47
C PRO A 301 1.33 10.74 -9.15
N GLN A 302 0.11 10.60 -9.62
CA GLN A 302 -0.72 9.41 -9.42
C GLN A 302 -0.17 8.14 -10.11
N ALA A 303 0.80 8.27 -11.02
CA ALA A 303 1.48 7.14 -11.64
C ALA A 303 2.22 6.23 -10.64
N ALA A 304 2.52 6.73 -9.42
CA ALA A 304 3.02 5.91 -8.32
C ALA A 304 2.09 4.73 -7.99
N THR A 305 0.78 4.86 -8.21
CA THR A 305 -0.21 3.80 -7.97
C THR A 305 0.08 2.55 -8.82
N PHE A 306 0.61 2.69 -10.03
CA PHE A 306 1.02 1.53 -10.83
C PHE A 306 2.05 0.66 -10.09
N LEU A 307 3.05 1.30 -9.50
CA LEU A 307 4.12 0.60 -8.79
C LEU A 307 3.62 0.05 -7.46
N LEU A 308 2.85 0.82 -6.70
CA LEU A 308 2.30 0.39 -5.41
C LEU A 308 1.36 -0.80 -5.57
N ALA A 309 0.39 -0.75 -6.50
CA ALA A 309 -0.50 -1.86 -6.78
C ALA A 309 0.26 -3.08 -7.32
N GLY A 310 1.25 -2.86 -8.20
CA GLY A 310 2.10 -3.91 -8.73
C GLY A 310 2.92 -4.62 -7.65
N VAL A 311 3.56 -3.88 -6.76
CA VAL A 311 4.31 -4.41 -5.62
C VAL A 311 3.39 -5.18 -4.68
N PHE A 312 2.21 -4.63 -4.37
CA PHE A 312 1.24 -5.31 -3.51
C PHE A 312 0.82 -6.66 -4.07
N VAL A 313 0.44 -6.74 -5.36
CA VAL A 313 0.03 -7.97 -6.02
C VAL A 313 1.18 -8.97 -6.10
N ALA A 314 2.39 -8.51 -6.43
CA ALA A 314 3.58 -9.36 -6.49
C ALA A 314 3.93 -9.93 -5.11
N LEU A 315 3.95 -9.08 -4.07
CA LEU A 315 4.25 -9.48 -2.69
C LEU A 315 3.20 -10.47 -2.16
N PHE A 316 1.94 -10.19 -2.41
CA PHE A 316 0.84 -11.07 -2.04
C PHE A 316 0.95 -12.45 -2.70
N GLY A 317 1.21 -12.50 -4.01
CA GLY A 317 1.45 -13.75 -4.73
C GLY A 317 2.69 -14.50 -4.23
N LEU A 318 3.76 -13.78 -3.91
CA LEU A 318 4.96 -14.37 -3.31
C LEU A 318 4.68 -14.99 -1.95
N LEU A 319 3.92 -14.32 -1.08
CA LEU A 319 3.52 -14.86 0.24
C LEU A 319 2.67 -16.14 0.08
N PHE A 320 1.72 -16.13 -0.87
CA PHE A 320 0.92 -17.31 -1.17
C PHE A 320 1.79 -18.50 -1.60
N PHE A 321 2.71 -18.31 -2.54
CA PHE A 321 3.60 -19.37 -3.00
C PHE A 321 4.64 -19.78 -1.96
N LEU A 322 5.13 -18.83 -1.18
CA LEU A 322 6.08 -19.10 -0.11
C LEU A 322 5.48 -20.00 0.99
N MET A 323 4.22 -19.75 1.37
CA MET A 323 3.48 -20.61 2.29
C MET A 323 3.45 -22.07 1.79
N GLN A 324 3.16 -22.27 0.51
CA GLN A 324 3.13 -23.60 -0.12
C GLN A 324 4.51 -24.26 -0.13
N ALA A 325 5.55 -23.48 -0.37
CA ALA A 325 6.92 -23.99 -0.48
C ALA A 325 7.55 -24.35 0.88
N ILE A 326 7.28 -23.55 1.93
CA ILE A 326 7.86 -23.76 3.28
C ILE A 326 7.08 -24.79 4.08
N ALA A 327 5.75 -24.72 4.08
CA ALA A 327 4.88 -25.53 4.92
C ALA A 327 3.82 -26.30 4.10
N PRO A 328 4.23 -27.24 3.21
CA PRO A 328 3.33 -27.85 2.24
C PRO A 328 2.16 -28.61 2.89
N LYS A 329 2.37 -29.22 4.07
CA LYS A 329 1.31 -29.94 4.78
C LYS A 329 0.25 -29.00 5.36
N ALA A 330 0.67 -27.89 5.99
CA ALA A 330 -0.26 -26.89 6.51
C ALA A 330 -0.94 -26.15 5.36
N ALA A 331 -0.22 -25.85 4.31
CA ALA A 331 -0.73 -25.19 3.12
C ALA A 331 -1.79 -26.04 2.38
N ALA A 332 -1.58 -27.35 2.26
CA ALA A 332 -2.58 -28.25 1.69
C ALA A 332 -3.88 -28.25 2.51
N ILE A 333 -3.80 -28.25 3.84
CA ILE A 333 -4.96 -28.13 4.74
C ILE A 333 -5.61 -26.76 4.57
N ALA A 334 -4.82 -25.68 4.50
CA ALA A 334 -5.33 -24.34 4.30
C ALA A 334 -6.14 -24.20 2.99
N LEU A 335 -5.59 -24.72 1.89
CA LEU A 335 -6.27 -24.66 0.59
C LEU A 335 -7.53 -25.51 0.56
N THR A 336 -7.51 -26.72 1.16
CA THR A 336 -8.71 -27.57 1.23
C THR A 336 -9.78 -26.94 2.10
N THR A 337 -9.42 -26.36 3.25
CA THR A 337 -10.34 -25.62 4.11
C THR A 337 -10.94 -24.43 3.37
N ALA A 338 -10.12 -23.60 2.76
CA ALA A 338 -10.60 -22.43 2.04
C ALA A 338 -11.50 -22.82 0.83
N LYS A 339 -11.16 -23.90 0.10
CA LYS A 339 -11.98 -24.41 -0.99
C LYS A 339 -13.34 -24.95 -0.48
N SER A 340 -13.33 -25.69 0.63
CA SER A 340 -14.55 -26.22 1.26
C SER A 340 -15.49 -25.10 1.68
N GLU A 341 -14.95 -24.09 2.37
CA GLU A 341 -15.73 -22.94 2.85
C GLU A 341 -16.28 -22.08 1.71
N LEU A 342 -15.46 -21.77 0.69
CA LEU A 342 -15.93 -21.03 -0.49
C LEU A 342 -17.00 -21.79 -1.30
N SER A 343 -17.08 -23.11 -1.16
CA SER A 343 -18.11 -23.92 -1.79
C SER A 343 -19.45 -23.87 -1.03
N GLN A 344 -19.46 -23.35 0.20
CA GLN A 344 -20.68 -23.12 0.96
C GLN A 344 -21.44 -21.91 0.40
N PRO A 345 -22.78 -21.87 0.55
CA PRO A 345 -23.56 -20.75 0.03
C PRO A 345 -23.37 -19.44 0.81
N LEU A 346 -22.91 -19.51 2.06
CA LEU A 346 -22.84 -18.37 2.97
C LEU A 346 -21.85 -17.27 2.52
N PRO A 347 -20.58 -17.56 2.13
CA PRO A 347 -19.68 -16.52 1.65
C PRO A 347 -20.21 -15.80 0.42
N LEU A 348 -20.79 -16.56 -0.52
CA LEU A 348 -21.37 -15.98 -1.74
C LEU A 348 -22.57 -15.08 -1.40
N PHE A 349 -23.45 -15.55 -0.50
CA PHE A 349 -24.60 -14.76 -0.03
C PHE A 349 -24.15 -13.45 0.63
N LEU A 350 -23.17 -13.49 1.53
CA LEU A 350 -22.61 -12.30 2.19
C LEU A 350 -21.97 -11.34 1.18
N MET A 351 -21.20 -11.86 0.24
CA MET A 351 -20.57 -11.02 -0.80
C MET A 351 -21.62 -10.34 -1.69
N CYS A 352 -22.66 -11.06 -2.09
CA CYS A 352 -23.75 -10.48 -2.87
C CYS A 352 -24.52 -9.43 -2.07
N LEU A 353 -24.86 -9.74 -0.80
CA LEU A 353 -25.62 -8.83 0.07
C LEU A 353 -24.86 -7.52 0.29
N VAL A 354 -23.58 -7.61 0.69
CA VAL A 354 -22.75 -6.42 0.98
C VAL A 354 -22.41 -5.68 -0.33
N GLY A 355 -22.10 -6.38 -1.41
CA GLY A 355 -21.84 -5.75 -2.71
C GLY A 355 -23.05 -4.94 -3.22
N ILE A 356 -24.26 -5.50 -3.08
CA ILE A 356 -25.50 -4.77 -3.42
C ILE A 356 -25.70 -3.58 -2.47
N ALA A 357 -25.45 -3.73 -1.17
CA ALA A 357 -25.60 -2.64 -0.20
C ALA A 357 -24.63 -1.49 -0.50
N ILE A 358 -23.35 -1.77 -0.82
CA ILE A 358 -22.36 -0.76 -1.22
C ILE A 358 -22.85 -0.01 -2.47
N LEU A 359 -23.31 -0.74 -3.49
CA LEU A 359 -23.84 -0.12 -4.70
C LEU A 359 -25.09 0.74 -4.43
N LEU A 360 -25.96 0.30 -3.52
CA LEU A 360 -27.11 1.11 -3.10
C LEU A 360 -26.67 2.39 -2.40
N PHE A 361 -25.64 2.36 -1.55
CA PHE A 361 -25.14 3.55 -0.86
C PHE A 361 -24.61 4.62 -1.83
N VAL A 362 -24.15 4.26 -3.01
CA VAL A 362 -23.76 5.23 -4.04
C VAL A 362 -24.95 6.09 -4.47
N PHE A 363 -26.14 5.47 -4.61
CA PHE A 363 -27.32 6.11 -5.20
C PHE A 363 -28.33 6.66 -4.18
N LEU A 364 -28.18 6.29 -2.90
CA LEU A 364 -29.04 6.83 -1.85
C LEU A 364 -28.64 8.27 -1.56
N PRO A 365 -29.55 9.25 -1.66
CA PRO A 365 -29.28 10.60 -1.21
C PRO A 365 -29.33 10.61 0.31
N PHE A 366 -28.19 10.88 0.93
CA PHE A 366 -28.11 11.05 2.37
C PHE A 366 -28.25 12.53 2.73
N ILE A 367 -28.93 12.83 3.82
CA ILE A 367 -28.97 14.18 4.38
C ILE A 367 -27.71 14.37 5.23
N THR A 368 -26.54 14.42 4.58
CA THR A 368 -25.22 14.48 5.22
C THR A 368 -24.55 15.84 5.12
N PHE A 369 -25.27 16.86 4.66
CA PHE A 369 -24.74 18.22 4.45
C PHE A 369 -23.49 18.30 3.55
N GLY A 370 -23.36 17.38 2.59
CA GLY A 370 -22.27 17.35 1.61
C GLY A 370 -21.15 16.36 1.96
N GLU A 371 -21.28 15.55 3.00
CA GLU A 371 -20.31 14.53 3.39
C GLU A 371 -20.67 13.11 2.92
N ASP A 372 -21.40 12.99 1.81
CA ASP A 372 -21.89 11.72 1.29
C ASP A 372 -20.78 10.71 0.97
N ILE A 373 -19.61 11.20 0.53
CA ILE A 373 -18.44 10.36 0.24
C ILE A 373 -17.89 9.76 1.54
N LYS A 374 -17.79 10.53 2.62
CA LYS A 374 -17.33 10.04 3.93
C LYS A 374 -18.26 8.95 4.45
N PHE A 375 -19.56 9.19 4.33
CA PHE A 375 -20.57 8.21 4.71
C PHE A 375 -20.45 6.90 3.92
N LEU A 376 -20.23 6.95 2.60
CA LEU A 376 -20.02 5.76 1.78
C LEU A 376 -18.79 5.00 2.26
N LYS A 377 -17.64 5.67 2.43
CA LYS A 377 -16.38 5.06 2.88
C LYS A 377 -16.54 4.37 4.23
N GLU A 378 -17.11 5.05 5.21
CA GLU A 378 -17.25 4.55 6.58
C GLU A 378 -18.19 3.34 6.64
N ASN A 379 -19.40 3.49 6.08
CA ASN A 379 -20.40 2.41 6.13
C ASN A 379 -20.04 1.24 5.22
N GLY A 380 -19.43 1.50 4.04
CA GLY A 380 -18.96 0.46 3.14
C GLY A 380 -17.88 -0.41 3.79
N ILE A 381 -16.84 0.20 4.37
CA ILE A 381 -15.77 -0.51 5.10
C ILE A 381 -16.34 -1.26 6.30
N THR A 382 -17.27 -0.65 7.06
CA THR A 382 -17.91 -1.28 8.21
C THR A 382 -18.71 -2.52 7.82
N LEU A 383 -19.50 -2.46 6.73
CA LEU A 383 -20.24 -3.61 6.22
C LEU A 383 -19.32 -4.74 5.77
N ILE A 384 -18.23 -4.40 5.07
CA ILE A 384 -17.21 -5.37 4.67
C ILE A 384 -16.59 -6.03 5.90
N LEU A 385 -16.22 -5.24 6.91
CA LEU A 385 -15.66 -5.74 8.17
C LEU A 385 -16.61 -6.70 8.88
N ILE A 386 -17.89 -6.32 9.04
CA ILE A 386 -18.90 -7.15 9.72
C ILE A 386 -19.09 -8.48 8.97
N ALA A 387 -19.26 -8.44 7.65
CA ALA A 387 -19.48 -9.64 6.85
C ALA A 387 -18.26 -10.58 6.89
N CYS A 388 -17.05 -10.04 6.75
CA CYS A 388 -15.81 -10.82 6.77
C CYS A 388 -15.50 -11.37 8.16
N THR A 389 -15.75 -10.61 9.21
CA THR A 389 -15.61 -11.08 10.60
C THR A 389 -16.63 -12.18 10.91
N PHE A 390 -17.88 -11.98 10.51
CA PHE A 390 -18.90 -13.01 10.65
C PHE A 390 -18.52 -14.31 9.93
N GLN A 391 -18.05 -14.20 8.67
CA GLN A 391 -17.58 -15.35 7.92
C GLN A 391 -16.38 -16.03 8.60
N ALA A 392 -15.42 -15.27 9.11
CA ALA A 392 -14.26 -15.81 9.81
C ALA A 392 -14.67 -16.63 11.05
N VAL A 393 -15.57 -16.07 11.89
CA VAL A 393 -16.07 -16.75 13.10
C VAL A 393 -16.91 -17.97 12.73
N TRP A 394 -17.75 -17.87 11.72
CA TRP A 394 -18.53 -18.99 11.19
C TRP A 394 -17.63 -20.12 10.72
N SER A 395 -16.69 -19.83 9.80
CA SER A 395 -15.77 -20.82 9.26
C SER A 395 -14.88 -21.46 10.34
N ALA A 396 -14.43 -20.67 11.33
CA ALA A 396 -13.66 -21.18 12.46
C ALA A 396 -14.48 -22.20 13.27
N SER A 397 -15.72 -21.86 13.55
CA SER A 397 -16.59 -22.69 14.37
C SER A 397 -17.05 -23.97 13.64
N THR A 398 -17.42 -23.87 12.37
CA THR A 398 -17.86 -25.02 11.57
C THR A 398 -16.69 -25.91 11.18
N SER A 399 -15.65 -25.36 10.55
CA SER A 399 -14.56 -26.18 10.01
C SER A 399 -13.65 -26.82 11.07
N VAL A 400 -13.55 -26.22 12.26
CA VAL A 400 -12.74 -26.78 13.36
C VAL A 400 -13.57 -27.69 14.25
N ASN A 401 -14.72 -27.21 14.71
CA ASN A 401 -15.54 -27.94 15.67
C ASN A 401 -16.18 -29.19 15.07
N GLU A 402 -16.78 -29.09 13.86
CA GLU A 402 -17.40 -30.22 13.19
C GLU A 402 -16.41 -31.33 12.84
N GLU A 403 -15.19 -30.98 12.44
CA GLU A 403 -14.16 -32.00 12.15
C GLU A 403 -13.65 -32.69 13.43
N ILE A 404 -13.65 -31.98 14.55
CA ILE A 404 -13.26 -32.54 15.85
C ILE A 404 -14.37 -33.40 16.42
N GLU A 405 -15.61 -32.92 16.48
CA GLU A 405 -16.79 -33.64 17.00
C GLU A 405 -17.19 -34.80 16.09
N GLY A 406 -17.11 -34.61 14.77
CA GLY A 406 -17.39 -35.64 13.78
C GLY A 406 -16.33 -36.72 13.65
N ARG A 407 -15.24 -36.66 14.47
CA ARG A 407 -14.09 -37.59 14.42
C ARG A 407 -13.38 -37.66 13.05
N THR A 408 -13.70 -36.76 12.13
CA THR A 408 -13.01 -36.69 10.84
C THR A 408 -11.57 -36.22 10.97
N ALA A 409 -11.25 -35.44 12.01
CA ALA A 409 -9.89 -35.08 12.38
C ALA A 409 -9.02 -36.32 12.63
N LEU A 410 -9.55 -37.42 13.21
CA LEU A 410 -8.82 -38.66 13.42
C LEU A 410 -8.38 -39.32 12.11
N THR A 411 -9.26 -39.32 11.09
CA THR A 411 -8.94 -39.89 9.78
C THR A 411 -7.83 -39.10 9.07
N LEU A 412 -7.78 -37.78 9.29
CA LEU A 412 -6.77 -36.90 8.74
C LEU A 412 -5.43 -37.05 9.51
N LEU A 413 -5.51 -37.20 10.84
CA LEU A 413 -4.34 -37.40 11.70
C LEU A 413 -3.81 -38.85 11.67
N SER A 414 -4.54 -39.82 11.10
CA SER A 414 -4.02 -41.18 10.81
C SER A 414 -2.95 -41.15 9.68
N LYS A 415 -2.92 -40.11 8.87
CA LYS A 415 -1.81 -39.81 7.94
C LYS A 415 -0.66 -39.12 8.70
N PRO A 416 0.57 -39.09 8.17
CA PRO A 416 1.72 -38.47 8.84
C PRO A 416 1.65 -36.94 8.87
N VAL A 417 0.57 -36.40 9.47
CA VAL A 417 0.31 -34.96 9.67
C VAL A 417 0.37 -34.67 11.17
N HIS A 418 1.19 -33.70 11.55
CA HIS A 418 1.27 -33.26 12.95
C HIS A 418 0.07 -32.40 13.34
N ARG A 419 -0.37 -32.50 14.60
CA ARG A 419 -1.44 -31.65 15.17
C ARG A 419 -1.20 -30.15 14.93
N ARG A 420 0.08 -29.73 14.99
CA ARG A 420 0.49 -28.33 14.69
C ARG A 420 0.15 -27.92 13.25
N SER A 421 0.44 -28.78 12.27
CA SER A 421 0.12 -28.51 10.87
C SER A 421 -1.38 -28.40 10.60
N PHE A 422 -2.18 -29.12 11.40
CA PHE A 422 -3.65 -29.05 11.32
C PHE A 422 -4.17 -27.68 11.75
N ILE A 423 -3.82 -27.22 12.95
CA ILE A 423 -4.29 -25.91 13.47
C ILE A 423 -3.78 -24.76 12.63
N ILE A 424 -2.49 -24.76 12.29
CA ILE A 424 -1.91 -23.70 11.43
C ILE A 424 -2.59 -23.71 10.05
N GLY A 425 -2.86 -24.89 9.49
CA GLY A 425 -3.57 -25.02 8.22
C GLY A 425 -4.99 -24.46 8.27
N LYS A 426 -5.74 -24.73 9.36
CA LYS A 426 -7.08 -24.16 9.55
C LYS A 426 -7.05 -22.63 9.69
N MET A 427 -6.13 -22.09 10.50
CA MET A 427 -5.96 -20.64 10.62
C MET A 427 -5.66 -19.97 9.28
N LEU A 428 -4.70 -20.53 8.52
CA LEU A 428 -4.35 -20.02 7.20
C LEU A 428 -5.49 -20.20 6.18
N GLY A 429 -6.27 -21.28 6.28
CA GLY A 429 -7.44 -21.49 5.42
C GLY A 429 -8.49 -20.39 5.60
N ILE A 430 -8.80 -20.03 6.84
CA ILE A 430 -9.75 -18.97 7.16
C ILE A 430 -9.19 -17.60 6.77
N PHE A 431 -7.89 -17.36 7.00
CA PHE A 431 -7.21 -16.16 6.50
C PHE A 431 -7.41 -15.97 4.98
N TRP A 432 -7.28 -17.03 4.18
CA TRP A 432 -7.45 -16.94 2.73
C TRP A 432 -8.89 -16.65 2.30
N ILE A 433 -9.89 -17.15 3.03
CA ILE A 433 -11.30 -16.84 2.76
C ILE A 433 -11.58 -15.36 3.03
N VAL A 434 -11.17 -14.88 4.21
CA VAL A 434 -11.32 -13.47 4.59
C VAL A 434 -10.62 -12.57 3.57
N MET A 435 -9.40 -12.92 3.18
CA MET A 435 -8.63 -12.17 2.18
C MET A 435 -9.34 -12.14 0.81
N PHE A 436 -9.90 -13.27 0.37
CA PHE A 436 -10.67 -13.33 -0.87
C PHE A 436 -11.91 -12.42 -0.81
N MET A 437 -12.66 -12.45 0.29
CA MET A 437 -13.83 -11.59 0.47
C MET A 437 -13.45 -10.11 0.48
N PHE A 438 -12.37 -9.73 1.18
CA PHE A 438 -11.86 -8.36 1.16
C PHE A 438 -11.39 -7.92 -0.22
N LEU A 439 -10.78 -8.82 -0.99
CA LEU A 439 -10.35 -8.50 -2.36
C LEU A 439 -11.56 -8.20 -3.26
N VAL A 440 -12.62 -9.01 -3.18
CA VAL A 440 -13.84 -8.82 -3.98
C VAL A 440 -14.61 -7.59 -3.54
N LEU A 441 -14.97 -7.52 -2.26
CA LEU A 441 -15.79 -6.44 -1.71
C LEU A 441 -15.03 -5.10 -1.69
N GLY A 442 -13.75 -5.13 -1.35
CA GLY A 442 -12.89 -3.95 -1.42
C GLY A 442 -12.73 -3.40 -2.83
N SER A 443 -12.68 -4.28 -3.85
CA SER A 443 -12.68 -3.84 -5.25
C SER A 443 -13.99 -3.14 -5.61
N ILE A 444 -15.13 -3.65 -5.14
CA ILE A 444 -16.46 -3.01 -5.36
C ILE A 444 -16.51 -1.67 -4.65
N GLU A 445 -16.03 -1.60 -3.41
CA GLU A 445 -15.96 -0.36 -2.62
C GLU A 445 -15.10 0.71 -3.31
N LEU A 446 -13.89 0.36 -3.76
CA LEU A 446 -13.00 1.28 -4.46
C LEU A 446 -13.62 1.81 -5.77
N LEU A 447 -14.35 0.96 -6.51
CA LEU A 447 -15.10 1.38 -7.70
C LEU A 447 -16.24 2.34 -7.33
N ALA A 448 -16.97 2.05 -6.26
CA ALA A 448 -18.06 2.87 -5.76
C ALA A 448 -17.57 4.26 -5.32
N VAL A 449 -16.50 4.31 -4.53
CA VAL A 449 -15.87 5.56 -4.06
C VAL A 449 -15.29 6.37 -5.21
N ALA A 450 -14.68 5.74 -6.22
CA ALA A 450 -14.18 6.46 -7.40
C ALA A 450 -15.31 7.12 -8.20
N TYR A 451 -16.52 6.53 -8.22
CA TYR A 451 -17.66 7.04 -8.96
C TYR A 451 -18.48 8.08 -8.17
N LYS A 452 -18.55 7.98 -6.85
CA LYS A 452 -19.39 8.82 -5.97
C LYS A 452 -19.22 10.33 -6.20
N PRO A 453 -18.00 10.93 -6.31
CA PRO A 453 -17.84 12.36 -6.52
C PRO A 453 -18.56 12.87 -7.77
N ILE A 454 -18.59 12.06 -8.84
CA ILE A 454 -19.26 12.43 -10.09
C ILE A 454 -20.77 12.38 -9.93
N TYR A 455 -21.27 11.40 -9.19
CA TYR A 455 -22.71 11.29 -8.90
C TYR A 455 -23.19 12.48 -8.09
N ASP A 456 -22.49 12.83 -7.01
CA ASP A 456 -22.84 13.93 -6.11
C ASP A 456 -22.79 15.30 -6.82
N ALA A 457 -21.78 15.52 -7.67
CA ALA A 457 -21.68 16.74 -8.46
C ALA A 457 -22.84 16.89 -9.46
N ARG A 458 -23.35 15.78 -10.02
CA ARG A 458 -24.52 15.79 -10.90
C ARG A 458 -25.81 16.08 -10.15
N GLU A 459 -25.98 15.46 -8.98
CA GLU A 459 -27.16 15.64 -8.15
C GLU A 459 -27.25 17.08 -7.64
N SER A 460 -26.13 17.65 -7.20
CA SER A 460 -26.03 19.00 -6.66
C SER A 460 -25.91 20.07 -7.74
N SER A 461 -25.86 19.72 -9.04
CA SER A 461 -25.63 20.63 -10.15
C SER A 461 -24.36 21.48 -10.00
N LEU A 462 -23.34 20.92 -9.33
CA LEU A 462 -22.02 21.50 -9.16
C LEU A 462 -21.11 21.22 -10.36
N GLU A 463 -19.98 21.92 -10.42
CA GLU A 463 -18.92 21.62 -11.39
C GLU A 463 -18.40 20.20 -11.18
N GLN A 464 -18.28 19.46 -12.29
CA GLN A 464 -17.87 18.05 -12.19
C GLN A 464 -16.40 17.94 -11.76
N PRO A 465 -16.09 17.04 -10.80
CA PRO A 465 -14.75 16.86 -10.28
C PRO A 465 -13.78 16.36 -11.37
N ASP A 466 -12.51 16.74 -11.21
CA ASP A 466 -11.41 16.19 -12.02
C ASP A 466 -11.15 14.72 -11.62
N TRP A 467 -10.60 13.91 -12.53
CA TRP A 467 -10.20 12.52 -12.25
C TRP A 467 -9.21 12.39 -11.09
N ARG A 468 -8.40 13.44 -10.84
CA ARG A 468 -7.45 13.49 -9.72
C ARG A 468 -8.15 13.46 -8.37
N GLN A 469 -9.28 14.11 -8.25
CA GLN A 469 -10.10 14.09 -7.04
C GLN A 469 -10.70 12.69 -6.84
N CYS A 470 -11.27 12.08 -7.88
CA CYS A 470 -11.77 10.70 -7.81
C CYS A 470 -10.67 9.70 -7.40
N HIS A 471 -9.44 9.90 -7.92
CA HIS A 471 -8.28 9.09 -7.54
C HIS A 471 -7.88 9.30 -6.08
N PHE A 472 -7.87 10.54 -5.60
CA PHE A 472 -7.54 10.86 -4.22
C PHE A 472 -8.51 10.19 -3.24
N GLU A 473 -9.81 10.31 -3.46
CA GLU A 473 -10.86 9.68 -2.66
C GLU A 473 -10.70 8.15 -2.60
N MET A 474 -10.45 7.53 -3.76
CA MET A 474 -10.22 6.09 -3.85
C MET A 474 -8.97 5.65 -3.09
N MET A 475 -7.86 6.37 -3.21
CA MET A 475 -6.59 6.00 -2.57
C MET A 475 -6.63 6.18 -1.05
N GLN A 476 -7.37 7.16 -0.54
CA GLN A 476 -7.59 7.34 0.90
C GLN A 476 -8.39 6.20 1.53
N THR A 477 -9.19 5.47 0.76
CA THR A 477 -10.01 4.35 1.26
C THR A 477 -9.18 3.08 1.50
N ILE A 478 -8.05 2.90 0.78
CA ILE A 478 -7.23 1.68 0.85
C ILE A 478 -6.68 1.40 2.25
N PRO A 479 -6.11 2.37 3.00
CA PRO A 479 -5.66 2.12 4.37
C PRO A 479 -6.77 1.65 5.31
N GLY A 480 -7.99 2.18 5.16
CA GLY A 480 -9.14 1.75 5.95
C GLY A 480 -9.56 0.32 5.67
N LEU A 481 -9.57 -0.07 4.40
CA LEU A 481 -9.80 -1.47 4.01
C LEU A 481 -8.72 -2.39 4.60
N ALA A 482 -7.46 -1.97 4.62
CA ALA A 482 -6.38 -2.75 5.22
C ALA A 482 -6.55 -2.89 6.73
N MET A 483 -6.92 -1.82 7.45
CA MET A 483 -7.19 -1.87 8.89
C MET A 483 -8.36 -2.79 9.22
N ALA A 484 -9.47 -2.68 8.48
CA ALA A 484 -10.63 -3.56 8.63
C ALA A 484 -10.26 -5.03 8.36
N PHE A 485 -9.42 -5.30 7.35
CA PHE A 485 -8.89 -6.64 7.11
C PHE A 485 -8.07 -7.16 8.29
N PHE A 486 -7.16 -6.36 8.84
CA PHE A 486 -6.34 -6.75 9.99
C PHE A 486 -7.21 -7.07 11.22
N GLN A 487 -8.23 -6.28 11.47
CA GLN A 487 -9.20 -6.53 12.55
C GLN A 487 -9.93 -7.87 12.37
N ALA A 488 -10.44 -8.15 11.15
CA ALA A 488 -11.11 -9.41 10.83
C ALA A 488 -10.17 -10.62 11.00
N VAL A 489 -8.89 -10.48 10.64
CA VAL A 489 -7.86 -11.53 10.83
C VAL A 489 -7.61 -11.82 12.31
N VAL A 490 -7.50 -10.79 13.16
CA VAL A 490 -7.32 -10.95 14.61
C VAL A 490 -8.48 -11.71 15.22
N LEU A 491 -9.72 -11.29 14.92
CA LEU A 491 -10.93 -11.93 15.45
C LEU A 491 -11.10 -13.37 14.92
N GLY A 492 -10.80 -13.59 13.64
CA GLY A 492 -10.82 -14.92 13.03
C GLY A 492 -9.81 -15.85 13.69
N ALA A 493 -8.59 -15.38 13.95
CA ALA A 493 -7.55 -16.18 14.63
C ALA A 493 -7.96 -16.56 16.06
N ILE A 494 -8.53 -15.63 16.82
CA ILE A 494 -9.06 -15.88 18.16
C ILE A 494 -10.19 -16.91 18.09
N SER A 495 -11.11 -16.78 17.12
CA SER A 495 -12.21 -17.71 16.93
C SER A 495 -11.73 -19.13 16.62
N VAL A 496 -10.68 -19.30 15.79
CA VAL A 496 -10.08 -20.62 15.54
C VAL A 496 -9.52 -21.23 16.82
N ALA A 497 -8.79 -20.43 17.62
CA ALA A 497 -8.24 -20.91 18.89
C ALA A 497 -9.34 -21.38 19.85
N LEU A 498 -10.39 -20.60 20.03
CA LEU A 498 -11.55 -20.92 20.88
C LEU A 498 -12.36 -22.11 20.34
N GLY A 499 -12.54 -22.20 19.01
CA GLY A 499 -13.26 -23.27 18.33
C GLY A 499 -12.64 -24.67 18.54
N THR A 500 -11.39 -24.76 19.00
CA THR A 500 -10.80 -26.04 19.40
C THR A 500 -11.44 -26.67 20.64
N ARG A 501 -12.08 -25.87 21.50
CA ARG A 501 -12.66 -26.32 22.78
C ARG A 501 -14.15 -25.99 22.93
N LEU A 502 -14.60 -24.92 22.33
CA LEU A 502 -15.95 -24.39 22.54
C LEU A 502 -16.92 -24.83 21.42
N SER A 503 -18.19 -24.99 21.79
CA SER A 503 -19.23 -25.19 20.79
C SER A 503 -19.44 -23.94 19.94
N PHE A 504 -20.08 -24.10 18.78
CA PHE A 504 -20.36 -23.01 17.84
C PHE A 504 -20.97 -21.76 18.52
N VAL A 505 -22.05 -21.95 19.32
CA VAL A 505 -22.77 -20.84 19.96
C VAL A 505 -21.88 -20.11 20.96
N ALA A 506 -21.12 -20.86 21.78
CA ALA A 506 -20.24 -20.29 22.79
C ALA A 506 -19.07 -19.51 22.13
N ASN A 507 -18.46 -20.07 21.08
CA ASN A 507 -17.39 -19.39 20.33
C ASN A 507 -17.90 -18.07 19.72
N PHE A 508 -19.06 -18.12 19.06
CA PHE A 508 -19.66 -16.92 18.48
C PHE A 508 -19.97 -15.83 19.52
N ALA A 509 -20.58 -16.22 20.66
CA ALA A 509 -20.91 -15.29 21.73
C ALA A 509 -19.66 -14.64 22.35
N ILE A 510 -18.58 -15.42 22.54
CA ILE A 510 -17.33 -14.89 23.10
C ILE A 510 -16.63 -13.98 22.07
N CYS A 511 -16.57 -14.35 20.78
CA CYS A 511 -15.99 -13.50 19.74
C CYS A 511 -16.76 -12.18 19.60
N PHE A 512 -18.09 -12.22 19.67
CA PHE A 512 -18.93 -11.02 19.67
C PHE A 512 -18.66 -10.14 20.92
N SER A 513 -18.52 -10.75 22.09
CA SER A 513 -18.16 -10.03 23.32
C SER A 513 -16.77 -9.40 23.23
N ILE A 514 -15.79 -10.11 22.66
CA ILE A 514 -14.44 -9.57 22.41
C ILE A 514 -14.50 -8.40 21.43
N TYR A 515 -15.31 -8.50 20.37
CA TYR A 515 -15.52 -7.41 19.43
C TYR A 515 -16.05 -6.15 20.11
N MET A 516 -17.12 -6.29 20.90
CA MET A 516 -17.72 -5.17 21.63
C MET A 516 -16.78 -4.58 22.68
N LEU A 517 -16.18 -5.42 23.52
CA LEU A 517 -15.24 -4.98 24.55
C LEU A 517 -13.99 -4.37 23.96
N GLY A 518 -13.47 -4.91 22.84
CA GLY A 518 -12.27 -4.40 22.18
C GLY A 518 -12.43 -2.97 21.67
N HIS A 519 -13.61 -2.59 21.19
CA HIS A 519 -13.92 -1.22 20.82
C HIS A 519 -14.14 -0.29 22.03
N LEU A 520 -14.69 -0.83 23.13
CA LEU A 520 -14.95 -0.07 24.34
C LEU A 520 -13.74 0.06 25.28
N THR A 521 -12.71 -0.75 25.08
CA THR A 521 -11.54 -0.81 25.99
C THR A 521 -10.90 0.56 26.26
N PRO A 522 -10.62 1.44 25.29
CA PRO A 522 -10.03 2.75 25.57
C PRO A 522 -10.94 3.63 26.43
N THR A 523 -12.25 3.60 26.15
CA THR A 523 -13.25 4.37 26.91
C THR A 523 -13.38 3.87 28.34
N ILE A 524 -13.33 2.54 28.54
CA ILE A 524 -13.38 1.90 29.86
C ILE A 524 -12.13 2.30 30.67
N VAL A 525 -10.94 2.23 30.09
CA VAL A 525 -9.69 2.59 30.76
C VAL A 525 -9.68 4.08 31.12
N ALA A 526 -10.00 4.97 30.15
CA ALA A 526 -10.06 6.41 30.40
C ALA A 526 -11.09 6.80 31.47
N SER A 527 -12.22 6.10 31.53
CA SER A 527 -13.25 6.34 32.56
C SER A 527 -12.86 5.82 33.95
N ALA A 528 -11.93 4.87 34.03
CA ALA A 528 -11.45 4.30 35.28
C ALA A 528 -10.28 5.07 35.91
N GLU A 529 -9.58 5.89 35.12
CA GLU A 529 -8.46 6.71 35.58
C GLU A 529 -8.91 7.71 36.64
N GLY A 530 -8.23 7.69 37.81
CA GLY A 530 -8.57 8.55 38.95
C GLY A 530 -9.79 8.11 39.75
N GLY A 531 -10.38 6.95 39.44
CA GLY A 531 -11.48 6.35 40.17
C GLY A 531 -11.04 5.46 41.35
N LEU A 532 -11.90 4.50 41.72
CA LEU A 532 -11.55 3.51 42.74
C LEU A 532 -10.44 2.58 42.25
N PRO A 533 -9.39 2.28 43.06
CA PRO A 533 -8.25 1.44 42.64
C PRO A 533 -8.67 0.05 42.13
N LEU A 534 -9.79 -0.47 42.61
CA LEU A 534 -10.34 -1.76 42.18
C LEU A 534 -10.90 -1.67 40.75
N VAL A 535 -11.57 -0.56 40.40
CA VAL A 535 -12.10 -0.33 39.04
C VAL A 535 -10.96 -0.12 38.06
N GLU A 536 -9.94 0.62 38.44
CA GLU A 536 -8.73 0.81 37.64
C GLU A 536 -8.01 -0.51 37.38
N PHE A 537 -7.84 -1.37 38.39
CA PHE A 537 -7.25 -2.69 38.24
C PHE A 537 -8.02 -3.57 37.25
N PHE A 538 -9.38 -3.64 37.36
CA PHE A 538 -10.18 -4.44 36.43
C PHE A 538 -10.18 -3.87 35.02
N SER A 539 -10.17 -2.55 34.84
CA SER A 539 -10.08 -1.92 33.52
C SER A 539 -8.75 -2.25 32.82
N GLN A 540 -7.64 -2.19 33.56
CA GLN A 540 -6.31 -2.59 33.07
C GLN A 540 -6.23 -4.08 32.76
N LEU A 541 -6.86 -4.94 33.57
CA LEU A 541 -6.94 -6.38 33.30
C LEU A 541 -7.70 -6.68 32.01
N ILE A 542 -8.84 -6.02 31.78
CA ILE A 542 -9.60 -6.15 30.53
C ILE A 542 -8.75 -5.69 29.34
N SER A 543 -8.08 -4.56 29.47
CA SER A 543 -7.23 -4.02 28.40
C SER A 543 -6.02 -4.90 28.08
N ALA A 544 -5.52 -5.66 29.04
CA ALA A 544 -4.45 -6.62 28.83
C ALA A 544 -4.93 -7.95 28.18
N ALA A 545 -6.16 -8.37 28.48
CA ALA A 545 -6.71 -9.64 28.00
C ALA A 545 -7.39 -9.54 26.63
N VAL A 546 -8.06 -8.41 26.35
CA VAL A 546 -8.84 -8.18 25.12
C VAL A 546 -8.04 -7.33 24.14
N PRO A 547 -7.99 -7.70 22.84
CA PRO A 547 -7.33 -6.85 21.86
C PRO A 547 -7.99 -5.48 21.78
N ASN A 548 -7.18 -4.43 21.72
CA ASN A 548 -7.68 -3.09 21.50
C ASN A 548 -8.06 -2.93 20.02
N LEU A 549 -9.36 -3.02 19.72
CA LEU A 549 -9.87 -2.94 18.34
C LEU A 549 -10.07 -1.51 17.86
N SER A 550 -10.04 -0.52 18.74
CA SER A 550 -10.13 0.89 18.34
C SER A 550 -8.90 1.36 17.53
N LEU A 551 -7.75 0.67 17.67
CA LEU A 551 -6.56 0.92 16.85
C LEU A 551 -6.79 0.71 15.35
N PHE A 552 -7.82 -0.04 14.98
CA PHE A 552 -8.20 -0.32 13.59
C PHE A 552 -9.25 0.65 13.05
N SER A 553 -9.73 1.62 13.87
CA SER A 553 -10.73 2.57 13.42
C SER A 553 -10.11 3.63 12.50
N MET A 554 -10.85 4.01 11.47
CA MET A 554 -10.44 4.98 10.47
C MET A 554 -11.18 6.32 10.61
N GLU A 555 -12.13 6.46 11.56
CA GLU A 555 -12.99 7.63 11.72
C GLU A 555 -12.20 8.94 11.72
N ALA A 556 -11.16 9.03 12.59
CA ALA A 556 -10.35 10.24 12.71
C ALA A 556 -9.61 10.62 11.40
N ALA A 557 -9.27 9.65 10.56
CA ALA A 557 -8.59 9.90 9.29
C ALA A 557 -9.57 10.33 8.19
N ILE A 558 -10.78 9.78 8.21
CA ILE A 558 -11.86 10.16 7.29
C ILE A 558 -12.31 11.60 7.58
N ASP A 559 -12.45 11.96 8.86
CA ASP A 559 -12.91 13.29 9.29
C ASP A 559 -11.90 14.40 8.98
N SER A 560 -10.61 14.10 9.09
CA SER A 560 -9.55 15.12 8.93
C SER A 560 -9.10 15.34 7.48
N ASP A 561 -9.60 14.59 6.50
CA ASP A 561 -9.10 14.55 5.11
C ASP A 561 -7.58 14.31 5.00
N ILE A 562 -6.94 13.93 6.10
CA ILE A 562 -5.53 13.59 6.17
C ILE A 562 -5.40 12.06 6.03
N GLY A 563 -4.69 11.62 5.00
CA GLY A 563 -4.43 10.19 4.81
C GLY A 563 -3.69 9.59 6.00
N ILE A 564 -3.95 8.30 6.30
CA ILE A 564 -3.28 7.57 7.37
C ILE A 564 -1.79 7.44 7.06
N PRO A 565 -0.88 7.86 7.95
CA PRO A 565 0.55 7.68 7.76
C PRO A 565 0.93 6.19 7.65
N TRP A 566 1.88 5.88 6.80
CA TRP A 566 2.39 4.50 6.63
C TRP A 566 2.95 3.90 7.93
N SER A 567 3.49 4.74 8.82
CA SER A 567 3.98 4.33 10.15
C SER A 567 2.87 3.75 11.03
N VAL A 568 1.68 4.36 11.01
CA VAL A 568 0.51 3.86 11.73
C VAL A 568 0.05 2.53 11.15
N LEU A 569 -0.06 2.43 9.83
CA LEU A 569 -0.47 1.18 9.18
C LEU A 569 0.52 0.04 9.47
N ALA A 570 1.82 0.33 9.49
CA ALA A 570 2.85 -0.65 9.82
C ALA A 570 2.81 -1.09 11.28
N SER A 571 2.57 -0.17 12.24
CA SER A 571 2.42 -0.51 13.65
C SER A 571 1.19 -1.39 13.89
N VAL A 572 0.08 -1.09 13.22
CA VAL A 572 -1.15 -1.91 13.26
C VAL A 572 -0.93 -3.29 12.62
N LEU A 573 -0.15 -3.39 11.55
CA LEU A 573 0.24 -4.67 10.96
C LEU A 573 1.08 -5.51 11.95
N ILE A 574 2.06 -4.91 12.61
CA ILE A 574 2.88 -5.59 13.62
C ILE A 574 1.99 -6.11 14.76
N TYR A 575 1.08 -5.27 15.26
CA TYR A 575 0.11 -5.64 16.27
C TYR A 575 -0.75 -6.85 15.83
N THR A 576 -1.27 -6.82 14.60
CA THR A 576 -2.04 -7.91 14.00
C THR A 576 -1.25 -9.21 13.95
N VAL A 577 0.01 -9.16 13.47
CA VAL A 577 0.88 -10.34 13.39
C VAL A 577 1.15 -10.92 14.78
N MET A 578 1.40 -10.07 15.78
CA MET A 578 1.61 -10.52 17.17
C MET A 578 0.39 -11.21 17.75
N TYR A 579 -0.82 -10.64 17.55
CA TYR A 579 -2.06 -11.27 17.99
C TYR A 579 -2.38 -12.56 17.23
N PHE A 580 -2.13 -12.59 15.93
CA PHE A 580 -2.29 -13.81 15.12
C PHE A 580 -1.37 -14.93 15.62
N LEU A 581 -0.11 -14.64 15.93
CA LEU A 581 0.84 -15.60 16.49
C LEU A 581 0.41 -16.06 17.89
N MET A 582 -0.02 -15.14 18.75
CA MET A 582 -0.51 -15.44 20.09
C MET A 582 -1.76 -16.34 20.04
N ALA A 583 -2.72 -16.01 19.17
CA ALA A 583 -3.92 -16.83 18.96
C ALA A 583 -3.55 -18.23 18.40
N THR A 584 -2.56 -18.30 17.49
CA THR A 584 -2.05 -19.57 16.97
C THR A 584 -1.45 -20.43 18.07
N LEU A 585 -0.61 -19.84 18.93
CA LEU A 585 -0.03 -20.55 20.09
C LEU A 585 -1.10 -21.01 21.08
N LEU A 586 -2.10 -20.15 21.37
CA LEU A 586 -3.22 -20.50 22.22
C LEU A 586 -4.01 -21.67 21.62
N GLY A 587 -4.31 -21.64 20.32
CA GLY A 587 -5.01 -22.73 19.63
C GLY A 587 -4.23 -24.03 19.66
N LEU A 588 -2.90 -23.98 19.52
CA LEU A 588 -2.03 -25.16 19.64
C LEU A 588 -2.06 -25.74 21.07
N LEU A 589 -1.95 -24.92 22.10
CA LEU A 589 -2.04 -25.34 23.51
C LEU A 589 -3.40 -25.97 23.83
N LEU A 590 -4.49 -25.33 23.44
CA LEU A 590 -5.84 -25.84 23.68
C LEU A 590 -6.12 -27.16 22.95
N PHE A 591 -5.50 -27.38 21.79
CA PHE A 591 -5.67 -28.58 20.99
C PHE A 591 -4.73 -29.74 21.41
N GLU A 592 -3.55 -29.44 21.98
CA GLU A 592 -2.58 -30.48 22.39
C GLU A 592 -3.16 -31.39 23.48
N ASP A 593 -3.87 -30.83 24.46
CA ASP A 593 -4.45 -31.53 25.61
C ASP A 593 -5.84 -32.09 25.33
N ARG A 594 -6.35 -32.04 24.09
CA ARG A 594 -7.67 -32.58 23.77
C ARG A 594 -7.57 -34.06 23.41
N ASP A 595 -8.28 -34.89 24.16
CA ASP A 595 -8.51 -36.29 23.80
C ASP A 595 -9.40 -36.35 22.56
N LEU A 596 -8.89 -36.95 21.49
CA LEU A 596 -9.59 -37.11 20.22
C LEU A 596 -10.28 -38.48 20.10
N ALA A 597 -10.26 -39.28 21.21
CA ALA A 597 -10.79 -40.65 21.26
C ALA A 597 -12.32 -40.70 21.45
#